data_43ea9bc6f48bc1cdaa72c5b8e5fe1096
#
_entry.id   43ea9bc6f48bc1cdaa72c5b8e5fe1096
#
_cell.length_a   1.000
_cell.length_b   1.000
_cell.length_c   1.000
_cell.angle_alpha   90.00
_cell.angle_beta   90.00
_cell.angle_gamma   90.00
#
_symmetry.space_group_name_H-M   'P 1'
#
loop_
_entity.id
_entity.type
_entity.pdbx_description
1 polymer ?
#
loop_
_entity_poly.entity_id
_entity_poly.type
_entity_poly.pdbx_seq_one_letter_code
_entity_poly.pdbx_strand_id
1 'polypeptide(L)' 'MRNLREDADYTQEYIAHVLGTSQTMYARYERGANELPIHHLLTLCDLYQVSADYILGRTNEK' A
#
# COMPACT_ATOMS: atom_id res chain seq x y z
N MET A 1 0.45 -5.73 1.06
CA MET A 1 -0.38 -4.51 1.06
C MET A 1 -1.86 -4.78 1.27
N ARG A 2 -2.43 -5.73 0.54
CA ARG A 2 -3.86 -6.02 0.67
C ARG A 2 -4.26 -6.41 2.09
N ASN A 3 -3.48 -7.26 2.74
CA ASN A 3 -3.78 -7.71 4.10
C ASN A 3 -3.75 -6.55 5.10
N LEU A 4 -2.78 -5.65 4.98
CA LEU A 4 -2.71 -4.46 5.83
C LEU A 4 -3.95 -3.59 5.65
N ARG A 5 -4.36 -3.41 4.39
CA ARG A 5 -5.53 -2.60 4.08
C ARG A 5 -6.81 -3.21 4.67
N GLU A 6 -6.98 -4.52 4.49
CA GLU A 6 -8.17 -5.22 5.01
C GLU A 6 -8.19 -5.23 6.54
N ASP A 7 -7.05 -5.44 7.17
CA ASP A 7 -6.95 -5.42 8.64
C ASP A 7 -7.30 -4.06 9.24
N ALA A 8 -7.03 -2.98 8.51
CA ALA A 8 -7.35 -1.62 8.93
C ALA A 8 -8.75 -1.17 8.48
N ASP A 9 -9.49 -2.03 7.79
CA ASP A 9 -10.83 -1.74 7.24
C ASP A 9 -10.82 -0.60 6.23
N TYR A 10 -9.72 -0.40 5.52
CA TYR A 10 -9.63 0.59 4.46
C TYR A 10 -10.06 -0.02 3.12
N THR A 11 -10.75 0.78 2.30
CA THR A 11 -11.07 0.40 0.92
C THR A 11 -9.92 0.77 0.00
N GLN A 12 -9.87 0.13 -1.19
CA GLN A 12 -8.91 0.52 -2.22
C GLN A 12 -9.10 2.00 -2.63
N GLU A 13 -10.35 2.43 -2.70
CA GLU A 13 -10.67 3.81 -3.05
C GLU A 13 -10.10 4.80 -2.03
N TYR A 14 -10.22 4.48 -0.74
CA TYR A 14 -9.68 5.33 0.31
C TYR A 14 -8.16 5.45 0.20
N ILE A 15 -7.47 4.31 0.04
CA ILE A 15 -6.01 4.32 -0.06
C ILE A 15 -5.57 5.06 -1.32
N ALA A 16 -6.26 4.85 -2.44
CA ALA A 16 -5.97 5.59 -3.67
C ALA A 16 -6.07 7.10 -3.45
N HIS A 17 -7.09 7.53 -2.71
CA HIS A 17 -7.28 8.94 -2.37
C HIS A 17 -6.10 9.46 -1.52
N VAL A 18 -5.70 8.71 -0.51
CA VAL A 18 -4.56 9.07 0.36
C VAL A 18 -3.28 9.22 -0.46
N LEU A 19 -3.07 8.34 -1.44
CA LEU A 19 -1.89 8.38 -2.30
C LEU A 19 -1.99 9.41 -3.42
N GLY A 20 -3.17 9.97 -3.65
CA GLY A 20 -3.37 10.91 -4.75
C GLY A 20 -3.41 10.26 -6.12
N THR A 21 -3.84 9.02 -6.20
CA THR A 21 -3.92 8.25 -7.45
C THR A 21 -5.35 7.71 -7.65
N SER A 22 -5.60 7.05 -8.79
CA SER A 22 -6.90 6.45 -9.04
C SER A 22 -7.01 5.07 -8.40
N GLN A 23 -8.25 4.64 -8.11
CA GLN A 23 -8.49 3.29 -7.59
C GLN A 23 -7.97 2.23 -8.56
N THR A 24 -8.15 2.44 -9.86
CA THR A 24 -7.67 1.50 -10.88
C THR A 24 -6.15 1.34 -10.79
N MET A 25 -5.43 2.45 -10.66
CA MET A 25 -3.98 2.41 -10.55
C MET A 25 -3.54 1.75 -9.24
N TYR A 26 -4.19 2.08 -8.13
CA TYR A 26 -3.86 1.45 -6.85
C TYR A 26 -4.11 -0.06 -6.89
N ALA A 27 -5.20 -0.50 -7.52
CA ALA A 27 -5.48 -1.93 -7.66
C ALA A 27 -4.35 -2.64 -8.43
N ARG A 28 -3.75 -1.97 -9.41
CA ARG A 28 -2.59 -2.52 -10.13
C ARG A 28 -1.37 -2.65 -9.23
N TYR A 29 -1.17 -1.71 -8.31
CA TYR A 29 -0.08 -1.81 -7.33
C TYR A 29 -0.31 -3.02 -6.41
N GLU A 30 -1.53 -3.23 -5.93
CA GLU A 30 -1.82 -4.35 -5.02
C GLU A 30 -1.54 -5.71 -5.66
N ARG A 31 -1.85 -5.88 -6.92
CA ARG A 31 -1.66 -7.17 -7.59
C ARG A 31 -0.32 -7.30 -8.30
N GLY A 32 0.55 -6.30 -8.17
CA GLY A 32 1.89 -6.36 -8.74
C GLY A 32 1.98 -6.12 -10.23
N ALA A 33 0.91 -5.60 -10.85
CA ALA A 33 0.92 -5.30 -12.29
C ALA A 33 1.80 -4.09 -12.62
N ASN A 34 1.93 -3.15 -11.67
CA ASN A 34 2.79 -1.96 -11.80
C ASN A 34 3.65 -1.85 -10.56
N GLU A 35 4.85 -1.30 -10.71
CA GLU A 35 5.72 -1.03 -9.57
C GLU A 35 5.16 0.11 -8.72
N LEU A 36 5.19 -0.05 -7.40
CA LEU A 36 4.77 0.99 -6.47
C LEU A 36 5.86 2.06 -6.39
N PRO A 37 5.56 3.33 -6.73
CA PRO A 37 6.55 4.40 -6.59
C PRO A 37 7.00 4.56 -5.14
N ILE A 38 8.26 4.97 -4.96
CA ILE A 38 8.84 5.11 -3.63
C ILE A 38 8.04 6.09 -2.77
N HIS A 39 7.60 7.21 -3.32
CA HIS A 39 6.83 8.18 -2.53
C HIS A 39 5.50 7.61 -2.02
N HIS A 40 4.86 6.72 -2.80
CA HIS A 40 3.66 6.03 -2.33
C HIS A 40 4.01 4.99 -1.27
N LEU A 41 5.13 4.28 -1.45
CA LEU A 41 5.61 3.31 -0.47
C LEU A 41 5.84 3.98 0.88
N LEU A 42 6.51 5.13 0.89
CA LEU A 42 6.76 5.87 2.13
C LEU A 42 5.47 6.33 2.80
N THR A 43 4.51 6.79 2.01
CA THR A 43 3.19 7.19 2.53
C THR A 43 2.49 6.00 3.19
N LEU A 44 2.55 4.82 2.57
CA LEU A 44 1.94 3.62 3.14
C LEU A 44 2.65 3.18 4.43
N CYS A 45 3.98 3.30 4.48
CA CYS A 45 4.73 3.00 5.70
C CYS A 45 4.26 3.88 6.86
N ASP A 46 4.07 5.18 6.60
CA ASP A 46 3.58 6.11 7.62
C ASP A 46 2.13 5.79 8.02
N LEU A 47 1.28 5.50 7.03
CA LEU A 47 -0.13 5.22 7.28
C LEU A 47 -0.31 3.99 8.15
N TYR A 48 0.41 2.91 7.84
CA TYR A 48 0.27 1.62 8.54
C TYR A 48 1.24 1.47 9.69
N GLN A 49 2.19 2.37 9.87
CA GLN A 49 3.24 2.29 10.90
C GLN A 49 4.03 1.00 10.77
N VAL A 50 4.46 0.68 9.56
CA VAL A 50 5.23 -0.53 9.25
C VAL A 50 6.44 -0.17 8.40
N SER A 51 7.41 -1.10 8.31
CA SER A 51 8.60 -0.90 7.49
C SER A 51 8.30 -1.12 6.01
N ALA A 52 9.13 -0.51 5.14
CA ALA A 52 9.04 -0.76 3.71
C ALA A 52 9.26 -2.23 3.37
N ASP A 53 10.21 -2.88 4.05
CA ASP A 53 10.47 -4.30 3.82
C ASP A 53 9.24 -5.17 4.12
N TYR A 54 8.48 -4.82 5.15
CA TYR A 54 7.26 -5.55 5.46
C TYR A 54 6.22 -5.41 4.33
N ILE A 55 6.04 -4.19 3.82
CA ILE A 55 5.10 -3.94 2.72
C ILE A 55 5.52 -4.69 1.45
N LEU A 56 6.84 -4.74 1.20
CA LEU A 56 7.37 -5.43 0.02
C LEU A 56 7.43 -6.95 0.20
N GLY A 57 7.06 -7.47 1.36
CA GLY A 57 7.04 -8.90 1.62
C GLY A 57 8.43 -9.50 1.87
N ARG A 58 9.42 -8.68 2.26
CA ARG A 58 10.79 -9.13 2.46
C ARG A 58 11.06 -9.58 3.90
N THR A 59 10.16 -9.29 4.82
CA THR A 59 10.28 -9.67 6.22
C THR A 59 8.89 -9.81 6.83
N ASN A 60 8.78 -10.58 7.93
CA ASN A 60 7.55 -10.68 8.71
C ASN A 60 7.51 -9.66 9.86
N GLU A 61 8.59 -8.91 10.05
CA GLU A 61 8.66 -7.89 11.09
C GLU A 61 8.09 -6.57 10.57
N LYS A 62 7.13 -6.05 11.29
CA LYS A 62 6.51 -4.76 10.96
C LYS A 62 7.42 -3.55 11.29
#